data_37cab85bfc3f4526200e9585ef2175bd
#
_entry.id   37cab85bfc3f4526200e9585ef2175bd
#
_cell.length_a   1.000
_cell.length_b   1.000
_cell.length_c   1.000
_cell.angle_alpha   90.00
_cell.angle_beta   90.00
_cell.angle_gamma   90.00
#
_symmetry.space_group_name_H-M   'P 1'
#
loop_
_entity.id
_entity.type
_entity.pdbx_description
1 polymer ?
#
loop_
_entity_poly.entity_id
_entity_poly.type
_entity_poly.pdbx_seq_one_letter_code
_entity_poly.pdbx_strand_id
1 'polypeptide(L)'
;MKDYYAVLGVEADASDGALKSAYRRRASEFHPDRNPSPDAAQKFRETQEAYDLLSDPAKRHDHDENRRRSLLENPLATAQDIWKTYMNKLVQ
;
A
#
# COMPACT_ATOMS: atom_id res chain seq x y z
N MET A 1 -4.87 0.62 -11.33
CA MET A 1 -3.91 -0.31 -10.69
C MET A 1 -3.92 -0.15 -9.17
N LYS A 2 -3.54 -1.17 -8.45
CA LYS A 2 -3.42 -1.08 -6.99
C LYS A 2 -2.08 -0.46 -6.61
N ASP A 3 -2.13 0.61 -5.80
CA ASP A 3 -0.91 1.26 -5.34
C ASP A 3 -0.56 0.76 -3.93
N TYR A 4 0.44 -0.11 -3.85
CA TYR A 4 0.86 -0.70 -2.58
C TYR A 4 1.53 0.30 -1.64
N TYR A 5 2.10 1.38 -2.16
CA TYR A 5 2.59 2.48 -1.31
C TYR A 5 1.44 3.13 -0.54
N ALA A 6 0.32 3.34 -1.23
CA ALA A 6 -0.88 3.89 -0.59
C ALA A 6 -1.43 2.95 0.49
N VAL A 7 -1.36 1.64 0.27
CA VAL A 7 -1.79 0.66 1.27
C VAL A 7 -0.99 0.82 2.56
N LEU A 8 0.32 1.06 2.46
CA LEU A 8 1.16 1.30 3.63
C LEU A 8 1.11 2.76 4.12
N GLY A 9 0.53 3.66 3.33
CA GLY A 9 0.46 5.07 3.69
C GLY A 9 1.79 5.81 3.56
N VAL A 10 2.62 5.42 2.59
CA VAL A 10 3.92 6.03 2.35
C VAL A 10 4.04 6.55 0.93
N GLU A 11 5.05 7.38 0.68
CA GLU A 11 5.38 7.88 -0.64
C GLU A 11 6.09 6.81 -1.48
N ALA A 12 6.05 6.95 -2.80
CA ALA A 12 6.69 6.00 -3.72
C ALA A 12 8.21 5.97 -3.61
N ASP A 13 8.82 7.02 -3.07
CA ASP A 13 10.26 7.10 -2.84
C ASP A 13 10.68 6.66 -1.44
N ALA A 14 9.79 6.05 -0.67
CA ALA A 14 10.08 5.63 0.70
C ALA A 14 11.28 4.69 0.75
N SER A 15 12.14 4.89 1.76
CA SER A 15 13.27 4.01 2.03
C SER A 15 12.77 2.65 2.55
N ASP A 16 13.64 1.64 2.52
CA ASP A 16 13.33 0.33 3.09
C ASP A 16 12.96 0.44 4.57
N GLY A 17 13.65 1.30 5.30
CA GLY A 17 13.34 1.56 6.71
C GLY A 17 11.96 2.18 6.90
N ALA A 18 11.59 3.13 6.02
CA ALA A 18 10.28 3.76 6.07
C ALA A 18 9.17 2.76 5.73
N LEU A 19 9.40 1.88 4.77
CA LEU A 19 8.46 0.81 4.43
C LEU A 19 8.24 -0.12 5.62
N LYS A 20 9.31 -0.52 6.29
CA LYS A 20 9.24 -1.41 7.44
C LYS A 20 8.50 -0.78 8.61
N SER A 21 8.78 0.49 8.89
CA SER A 21 8.09 1.23 9.95
C SER A 21 6.60 1.37 9.67
N ALA A 22 6.25 1.71 8.43
CA ALA A 22 4.86 1.82 8.00
C ALA A 22 4.14 0.48 8.10
N TYR A 23 4.78 -0.60 7.67
CA TYR A 23 4.23 -1.93 7.79
C TYR A 23 3.93 -2.29 9.24
N ARG A 24 4.90 -2.09 10.15
CA ARG A 24 4.72 -2.41 11.57
C ARG A 24 3.56 -1.65 12.17
N ARG A 25 3.43 -0.36 11.83
CA ARG A 25 2.34 0.47 12.34
C ARG A 25 0.98 -0.02 11.84
N ARG A 26 0.87 -0.29 10.53
CA ARG A 26 -0.38 -0.77 9.94
C ARG A 26 -0.74 -2.18 10.41
N ALA A 27 0.23 -3.07 10.48
CA ALA A 27 0.02 -4.43 10.95
C ALA A 27 -0.47 -4.44 12.40
N SER A 28 0.07 -3.58 13.25
CA SER A 28 -0.39 -3.44 14.62
C SER A 28 -1.81 -2.89 14.69
N GLU A 29 -2.12 -1.88 13.87
CA GLU A 29 -3.43 -1.23 13.84
C GLU A 29 -4.54 -2.20 13.42
N PHE A 30 -4.27 -3.06 12.45
CA PHE A 30 -5.27 -3.98 11.89
C PHE A 30 -5.17 -5.41 12.41
N HIS A 31 -4.30 -5.65 13.40
CA HIS A 31 -4.17 -7.00 13.94
C HIS A 31 -5.50 -7.46 14.56
N PRO A 32 -5.98 -8.68 14.22
CA PRO A 32 -7.30 -9.14 14.69
C PRO A 32 -7.46 -9.16 16.21
N ASP A 33 -6.37 -9.37 16.95
CA ASP A 33 -6.39 -9.38 18.41
C ASP A 33 -6.61 -7.99 19.01
N ARG A 34 -6.29 -6.93 18.27
CA ARG A 34 -6.38 -5.54 18.73
C ARG A 34 -7.56 -4.79 18.11
N ASN A 35 -8.01 -5.24 16.96
CA ASN A 35 -9.03 -4.53 16.18
C ASN A 35 -10.17 -5.49 15.88
N PRO A 36 -11.33 -5.35 16.55
CA PRO A 36 -12.46 -6.23 16.34
C PRO A 36 -13.30 -5.90 15.11
N SER A 37 -12.91 -4.88 14.36
CA SER A 37 -13.63 -4.48 13.14
C SER A 37 -13.71 -5.64 12.15
N PRO A 38 -14.86 -5.86 11.47
CA PRO A 38 -14.98 -6.91 10.46
C PRO A 38 -13.96 -6.78 9.32
N ASP A 39 -13.51 -5.56 9.04
CA ASP A 39 -12.56 -5.29 7.95
C ASP A 39 -11.10 -5.48 8.35
N ALA A 40 -10.81 -5.61 9.64
CA ALA A 40 -9.43 -5.63 10.14
C ALA A 40 -8.61 -6.78 9.54
N ALA A 41 -9.18 -7.97 9.45
CA ALA A 41 -8.48 -9.13 8.90
C ALA A 41 -8.09 -8.92 7.43
N GLN A 42 -8.99 -8.35 6.63
CA GLN A 42 -8.72 -8.06 5.23
C GLN A 42 -7.63 -7.01 5.08
N LYS A 43 -7.71 -5.93 5.86
CA LYS A 43 -6.71 -4.86 5.84
C LYS A 43 -5.35 -5.35 6.30
N PHE A 44 -5.32 -6.25 7.27
CA PHE A 44 -4.09 -6.88 7.73
C PHE A 44 -3.43 -7.67 6.59
N ARG A 45 -4.22 -8.47 5.86
CA ARG A 45 -3.71 -9.24 4.71
C ARG A 45 -3.19 -8.32 3.60
N GLU A 46 -3.92 -7.25 3.30
CA GLU A 46 -3.49 -6.27 2.30
C GLU A 46 -2.17 -5.60 2.71
N THR A 47 -2.03 -5.29 3.99
CA THR A 47 -0.81 -4.71 4.55
C THR A 47 0.37 -5.67 4.39
N GLN A 48 0.18 -6.96 4.70
CA GLN A 48 1.22 -7.98 4.53
C GLN A 48 1.60 -8.13 3.06
N GLU A 49 0.62 -8.20 2.17
CA GLU A 49 0.84 -8.30 0.73
C GLU A 49 1.65 -7.12 0.20
N ALA A 50 1.29 -5.91 0.61
CA ALA A 50 1.99 -4.70 0.19
C ALA A 50 3.45 -4.72 0.63
N TYR A 51 3.71 -5.10 1.87
CA TYR A 51 5.08 -5.16 2.37
C TYR A 51 5.89 -6.26 1.71
N ASP A 52 5.32 -7.46 1.52
CA ASP A 52 5.99 -8.56 0.84
C ASP A 52 6.44 -8.16 -0.56
N LEU A 53 5.61 -7.42 -1.26
CA LEU A 53 5.92 -6.95 -2.61
C LEU A 53 6.97 -5.84 -2.58
N LEU A 54 6.78 -4.82 -1.76
CA LEU A 54 7.65 -3.64 -1.76
C LEU A 54 8.99 -3.86 -1.08
N SER A 55 9.10 -4.86 -0.20
CA SER A 55 10.37 -5.19 0.45
C SER A 55 11.30 -6.02 -0.44
N ASP A 56 10.79 -6.60 -1.51
CA ASP A 56 11.59 -7.35 -2.49
C ASP A 56 12.00 -6.40 -3.63
N PRO A 57 13.31 -6.15 -3.83
CA PRO A 57 13.76 -5.18 -4.83
C PRO A 57 13.25 -5.46 -6.25
N ALA A 58 13.19 -6.73 -6.66
CA ALA A 58 12.71 -7.08 -7.99
C ALA A 58 11.21 -6.82 -8.13
N LYS A 59 10.43 -7.22 -7.14
CA LYS A 59 8.98 -7.01 -7.15
C LYS A 59 8.64 -5.52 -7.05
N ARG A 60 9.39 -4.78 -6.23
CA ARG A 60 9.22 -3.33 -6.12
C ARG A 60 9.50 -2.65 -7.45
N HIS A 61 10.57 -3.06 -8.12
CA HIS A 61 10.91 -2.51 -9.43
C HIS A 61 9.78 -2.74 -10.44
N ASP A 62 9.25 -3.96 -10.50
CA ASP A 62 8.16 -4.27 -11.41
C ASP A 62 6.90 -3.47 -11.09
N HIS A 63 6.58 -3.30 -9.81
CA HIS A 63 5.45 -2.47 -9.38
C HIS A 63 5.65 -1.02 -9.83
N ASP A 64 6.85 -0.47 -9.62
CA ASP A 64 7.16 0.91 -9.96
C ASP A 64 7.07 1.13 -11.48
N GLU A 65 7.55 0.18 -12.27
CA GLU A 65 7.46 0.25 -13.73
C GLU A 65 6.01 0.20 -14.20
N ASN A 66 5.19 -0.68 -13.63
CA ASN A 66 3.76 -0.75 -13.94
C ASN A 66 3.03 0.52 -13.56
N ARG A 67 3.35 1.08 -12.40
CA ARG A 67 2.77 2.34 -11.92
C ARG A 67 3.11 3.49 -12.87
N ARG A 68 4.38 3.59 -13.26
CA ARG A 68 4.85 4.62 -14.19
C ARG A 68 4.14 4.49 -15.54
N ARG A 69 4.06 3.27 -16.07
CA ARG A 69 3.39 3.01 -17.35
C ARG A 69 1.91 3.37 -17.29
N SER A 70 1.23 3.00 -16.22
CA SER A 70 -0.19 3.33 -16.02
C SER A 70 -0.42 4.84 -15.97
N LEU A 71 0.47 5.58 -15.31
CA LEU A 71 0.38 7.03 -15.24
C LEU A 71 0.59 7.69 -16.61
N LEU A 72 1.43 7.10 -17.46
CA LEU A 72 1.68 7.62 -18.81
C LEU A 72 0.53 7.28 -19.78
N GLU A 73 -0.02 6.08 -19.69
CA GLU A 73 -1.06 5.61 -20.62
C GLU A 73 -2.47 6.00 -20.19
N ASN A 74 -2.75 6.01 -18.89
CA ASN A 74 -4.06 6.32 -18.33
C ASN A 74 -3.91 7.24 -17.11
N PRO A 75 -3.42 8.48 -17.30
CA PRO A 75 -3.04 9.32 -16.17
C PRO A 75 -4.18 9.62 -15.21
N LEU A 76 -5.36 9.96 -15.74
CA LEU A 76 -6.49 10.33 -14.89
C LEU A 76 -7.02 9.14 -14.10
N ALA A 77 -7.25 8.01 -14.78
CA ALA A 77 -7.75 6.80 -14.13
C ALA A 77 -6.77 6.29 -13.06
N THR A 78 -5.47 6.28 -13.38
CA THR A 78 -4.43 5.82 -12.45
C THR A 78 -4.34 6.75 -11.24
N ALA A 79 -4.36 8.06 -11.45
CA ALA A 79 -4.33 9.04 -10.36
C ALA A 79 -5.55 8.88 -9.45
N GLN A 80 -6.73 8.64 -10.02
CA GLN A 80 -7.94 8.40 -9.25
C GLN A 80 -7.85 7.13 -8.41
N ASP A 81 -7.29 6.05 -8.96
CA ASP A 81 -7.11 4.79 -8.23
C ASP A 81 -6.16 4.96 -7.05
N ILE A 82 -5.05 5.66 -7.25
CA ILE A 82 -4.07 5.95 -6.20
C ILE A 82 -4.73 6.78 -5.11
N TRP A 83 -5.38 7.87 -5.48
CA TRP A 83 -6.06 8.77 -4.56
C TRP A 83 -7.13 8.05 -3.75
N LYS A 84 -7.94 7.21 -4.41
CA LYS A 84 -9.00 6.44 -3.77
C LYS A 84 -8.44 5.50 -2.72
N THR A 85 -7.30 4.85 -3.01
CA THR A 85 -6.64 3.96 -2.04
C THR A 85 -6.19 4.74 -0.80
N TYR A 86 -5.57 5.91 -0.98
CA TYR A 86 -5.18 6.76 0.14
C TYR A 86 -6.39 7.19 0.96
N MET A 87 -7.45 7.63 0.32
CA MET A 87 -8.66 8.08 1.02
C MET A 87 -9.29 6.94 1.83
N ASN A 88 -9.35 5.73 1.27
CA ASN A 88 -9.90 4.59 1.98
C ASN A 88 -9.09 4.24 3.24
N LYS A 89 -7.79 4.50 3.24
CA LYS A 89 -6.95 4.24 4.41
C LYS A 89 -7.04 5.35 5.45
N LEU A 90 -7.30 6.59 5.03
CA LEU A 90 -7.35 7.74 5.94
C LEU A 90 -8.67 7.86 6.71
N VAL A 91 -9.78 7.35 6.17
CA VAL A 91 -11.11 7.51 6.77
C VAL A 91 -11.51 6.34 7.66
N GLN A 92 -10.56 5.74 8.33
CA GLN A 92 -10.84 4.57 9.17
C GLN A 92 -10.70 4.79 10.62
#